data_c4e42a10f770f5669274dc68d223cfdb
#
_entry.id   c4e42a10f770f5669274dc68d223cfdb
#
_cell.length_a   1.000
_cell.length_b   1.000
_cell.length_c   1.000
_cell.angle_alpha   90.00
_cell.angle_beta   90.00
_cell.angle_gamma   90.00
#
_symmetry.space_group_name_H-M   'P 1'
#
loop_
_entity.id
_entity.type
_entity.pdbx_description
1 polymer ?
#
loop_
_entity_poly.entity_id
_entity_poly.type
_entity_poly.pdbx_seq_one_letter_code
_entity_poly.pdbx_strand_id
1 'polypeptide(L)'
;MDHKVLIVIGLQIVANIFMTLAWYGHLRLQQTGVASHWPLIGVIAFSWLIAFFEYCCQVPANRIGYEGNGGPYSLVQLKVIQECISLIVFAVIANMLFQGQGLHWNHIAAFVCLIAAVYFVFL
;
A
#
# COMPACT_ATOMS: atom_id res chain seq x y z
N MET A 1 6.98 23.66 -5.12
CA MET A 1 6.22 22.62 -4.97
C MET A 1 6.65 21.85 -3.87
N ASP A 2 6.00 21.27 -3.55
CA ASP A 2 5.87 21.37 -2.28
C ASP A 2 6.44 20.25 -1.54
N HIS A 3 7.14 20.55 -0.45
CA HIS A 3 7.57 19.56 0.51
C HIS A 3 6.41 18.65 0.91
N LYS A 4 5.21 19.18 0.97
CA LYS A 4 4.03 18.40 1.36
C LYS A 4 3.73 17.27 0.37
N VAL A 5 3.86 17.54 -0.93
CA VAL A 5 3.64 16.50 -1.94
C VAL A 5 4.63 15.36 -1.75
N LEU A 6 5.91 15.69 -1.62
CA LEU A 6 6.95 14.69 -1.44
C LEU A 6 6.77 13.90 -0.14
N ILE A 7 6.43 14.59 0.95
CA ILE A 7 6.21 13.95 2.25
C ILE A 7 5.02 12.99 2.16
N VAL A 8 3.91 13.42 1.57
CA VAL A 8 2.71 12.59 1.44
C VAL A 8 3.01 11.34 0.61
N ILE A 9 3.63 11.51 -0.54
CA ILE A 9 3.95 10.38 -1.41
C ILE A 9 4.91 9.43 -0.72
N GLY A 10 5.97 9.95 -0.10
CA GLY A 10 6.94 9.12 0.61
C GLY A 10 6.31 8.34 1.75
N LEU A 11 5.49 8.99 2.57
CA LEU A 11 4.79 8.31 3.65
C LEU A 11 3.80 7.27 3.14
N GLN A 12 3.14 7.55 2.03
CA GLN A 12 2.22 6.58 1.42
C GLN A 12 2.96 5.35 0.91
N ILE A 13 4.13 5.53 0.32
CA ILE A 13 4.93 4.40 -0.15
C ILE A 13 5.33 3.52 1.04
N VAL A 14 5.86 4.11 2.10
CA VAL A 14 6.28 3.37 3.29
C VAL A 14 5.08 2.69 3.94
N ALA A 15 3.96 3.41 4.08
CA ALA A 15 2.74 2.86 4.67
C ALA A 15 2.25 1.64 3.88
N ASN A 16 2.30 1.72 2.56
CA ASN A 16 1.82 0.61 1.73
C ASN A 16 2.77 -0.58 1.74
N ILE A 17 4.06 -0.37 1.97
CA ILE A 17 4.99 -1.48 2.21
C ILE A 17 4.56 -2.24 3.47
N PHE A 18 4.33 -1.52 4.57
CA PHE A 18 3.87 -2.15 5.81
C PHE A 18 2.50 -2.81 5.63
N MET A 19 1.58 -2.15 4.92
CA MET A 19 0.25 -2.70 4.69
C MET A 19 0.32 -4.01 3.91
N THR A 20 1.13 -4.06 2.86
CA THR A 20 1.30 -5.28 2.08
C THR A 20 1.87 -6.40 2.95
N LEU A 21 2.85 -6.09 3.79
CA LEU A 21 3.40 -7.08 4.71
C LEU A 21 2.37 -7.52 5.76
N ALA A 22 1.55 -6.61 6.24
CA ALA A 22 0.50 -6.94 7.21
C ALA A 22 -0.54 -7.90 6.61
N TRP A 23 -0.93 -7.65 5.36
CA TRP A 23 -1.97 -8.47 4.72
C TRP A 23 -1.44 -9.79 4.20
N TYR A 24 -0.21 -9.81 3.71
CA TYR A 24 0.27 -10.95 2.94
C TYR A 24 1.57 -11.55 3.46
N GLY A 25 2.26 -10.89 4.36
CA GLY A 25 3.55 -11.37 4.88
C GLY A 25 3.44 -12.73 5.55
N HIS A 26 2.33 -12.98 6.28
CA HIS A 26 2.13 -14.26 6.93
C HIS A 26 2.02 -15.41 5.93
N LEU A 27 1.53 -15.14 4.72
CA LEU A 27 1.45 -16.17 3.68
C LEU A 27 2.85 -16.58 3.23
N ARG A 28 3.76 -15.61 3.13
CA ARG A 28 5.14 -15.92 2.80
C ARG A 28 5.80 -16.73 3.90
N LEU A 29 5.57 -16.37 5.15
CA LEU A 29 6.09 -17.12 6.29
C LEU A 29 5.53 -18.54 6.32
N GLN A 30 4.27 -18.70 5.95
CA GLN A 30 3.66 -20.01 5.85
C GLN A 30 4.34 -20.86 4.77
N GLN A 31 4.64 -20.27 3.61
CA GLN A 31 5.32 -20.98 2.53
C GLN A 31 6.71 -21.46 2.92
N THR A 32 7.42 -20.66 3.72
CA THR A 32 8.77 -21.03 4.16
C THR A 32 8.76 -21.96 5.36
N GLY A 33 7.59 -22.25 5.92
CA GLY A 33 7.46 -23.12 7.07
C GLY A 33 7.60 -22.45 8.42
N VAL A 34 7.98 -21.18 8.45
CA VAL A 34 8.20 -20.46 9.71
C VAL A 34 6.93 -20.33 10.51
N ALA A 35 5.82 -20.00 9.84
CA ALA A 35 4.55 -19.73 10.51
C ALA A 35 3.51 -20.82 10.24
N SER A 36 3.90 -21.98 9.74
CA SER A 36 2.96 -23.02 9.35
C SER A 36 2.18 -23.60 10.53
N HIS A 37 2.71 -23.49 11.74
CA HIS A 37 2.07 -24.01 12.94
C HIS A 37 1.42 -22.94 13.81
N TRP A 38 1.47 -21.68 13.37
CA TRP A 38 0.88 -20.60 14.17
C TRP A 38 -0.63 -20.69 14.14
N PRO A 39 -1.30 -20.49 15.31
CA PRO A 39 -2.75 -20.41 15.30
C PRO A 39 -3.22 -19.13 14.59
N LEU A 40 -4.45 -19.17 14.10
CA LEU A 40 -5.02 -18.03 13.38
C LEU A 40 -4.95 -16.73 14.20
N ILE A 41 -5.24 -16.81 15.50
CA ILE A 41 -5.20 -15.62 16.35
C ILE A 41 -3.80 -15.03 16.43
N GLY A 42 -2.77 -15.89 16.44
CA GLY A 42 -1.38 -15.44 16.43
C GLY A 42 -1.01 -14.74 15.13
N VAL A 43 -1.50 -15.25 14.01
CA VAL A 43 -1.27 -14.62 12.69
C VAL A 43 -1.95 -13.25 12.65
N ILE A 44 -3.18 -13.16 13.16
CA ILE A 44 -3.90 -11.89 13.22
C ILE A 44 -3.12 -10.87 14.06
N ALA A 45 -2.62 -11.29 15.22
CA ALA A 45 -1.85 -10.41 16.10
C ALA A 45 -0.57 -9.94 15.43
N PHE A 46 0.11 -10.82 14.73
CA PHE A 46 1.33 -10.48 13.98
C PHE A 46 1.03 -9.43 12.91
N SER A 47 -0.01 -9.65 12.13
CA SER A 47 -0.42 -8.70 11.10
C SER A 47 -0.84 -7.36 11.69
N TRP A 48 -1.54 -7.40 12.83
CA TRP A 48 -1.97 -6.19 13.53
C TRP A 48 -0.77 -5.35 13.98
N LEU A 49 0.28 -6.00 14.49
CA LEU A 49 1.49 -5.27 14.88
C LEU A 49 2.14 -4.57 13.69
N ILE A 50 2.19 -5.23 12.54
CA ILE A 50 2.72 -4.61 11.33
C ILE A 50 1.82 -3.45 10.88
N ALA A 51 0.51 -3.62 10.97
CA ALA A 51 -0.44 -2.59 10.60
C ALA A 51 -0.31 -1.35 11.48
N PHE A 52 0.12 -1.50 12.72
CA PHE A 52 0.37 -0.35 13.58
C PHE A 52 1.41 0.59 12.94
N PHE A 53 2.48 0.04 12.39
CA PHE A 53 3.50 0.85 11.71
C PHE A 53 2.95 1.48 10.44
N GLU A 54 2.07 0.76 9.73
CA GLU A 54 1.37 1.32 8.58
C GLU A 54 0.57 2.55 8.98
N TYR A 55 -0.17 2.48 10.07
CA TYR A 55 -0.94 3.62 10.56
C TYR A 55 -0.04 4.80 10.94
N CYS A 56 1.13 4.54 11.49
CA CYS A 56 2.08 5.60 11.83
C CYS A 56 2.54 6.39 10.62
N CYS A 57 2.47 5.80 9.44
CA CYS A 57 2.83 6.46 8.18
C CYS A 57 1.60 6.98 7.44
N GLN A 58 0.53 6.18 7.37
CA GLN A 58 -0.64 6.51 6.56
C GLN A 58 -1.46 7.66 7.16
N VAL A 59 -1.67 7.65 8.47
CA VAL A 59 -2.47 8.71 9.11
C VAL A 59 -1.80 10.07 8.97
N PRO A 60 -0.48 10.21 9.25
CA PRO A 60 0.18 11.49 8.97
C PRO A 60 0.13 11.89 7.50
N ALA A 61 0.26 10.93 6.58
CA ALA A 61 0.20 11.23 5.15
C ALA A 61 -1.15 11.84 4.78
N ASN A 62 -2.24 11.26 5.27
CA ASN A 62 -3.57 11.77 5.00
C ASN A 62 -3.79 13.12 5.67
N ARG A 63 -3.30 13.30 6.89
CA ARG A 63 -3.48 14.53 7.62
C ARG A 63 -2.72 15.69 6.97
N ILE A 64 -1.51 15.45 6.52
CA ILE A 64 -0.70 16.46 5.86
C ILE A 64 -1.26 16.75 4.46
N GLY A 65 -1.71 15.75 3.76
CA GLY A 65 -2.15 15.87 2.37
C GLY A 65 -3.54 16.42 2.18
N TYR A 66 -4.39 16.38 3.20
CA TYR A 66 -5.79 16.77 3.06
C TYR A 66 -5.93 18.29 2.95
N GLU A 67 -6.73 18.73 1.99
CA GLU A 67 -6.91 20.17 1.72
C GLU A 67 -7.52 20.93 2.89
N GLY A 68 -8.35 20.27 3.70
CA GLY A 68 -8.92 20.87 4.89
C GLY A 68 -7.88 21.24 5.95
N ASN A 69 -6.70 20.65 5.86
CA ASN A 69 -5.57 20.94 6.75
C ASN A 69 -4.46 21.73 6.04
N GLY A 70 -4.78 22.33 4.91
CA GLY A 70 -3.81 23.08 4.14
C GLY A 70 -2.97 22.25 3.19
N GLY A 71 -3.33 20.99 2.97
CA GLY A 71 -2.62 20.13 2.05
C GLY A 71 -3.07 20.28 0.61
N PRO A 72 -2.36 19.65 -0.32
CA PRO A 72 -2.62 19.81 -1.75
C PRO A 72 -3.74 18.96 -2.32
N TYR A 73 -4.31 18.02 -1.55
CA TYR A 73 -5.21 17.01 -2.10
C TYR A 73 -6.60 17.03 -1.47
N SER A 74 -7.61 16.75 -2.30
CA SER A 74 -8.94 16.43 -1.79
C SER A 74 -8.98 15.02 -1.22
N LEU A 75 -10.05 14.68 -0.52
CA LEU A 75 -10.21 13.35 0.04
C LEU A 75 -10.19 12.27 -1.03
N VAL A 76 -10.89 12.50 -2.14
CA VAL A 76 -10.95 11.54 -3.26
C VAL A 76 -9.56 11.37 -3.88
N GLN A 77 -8.83 12.47 -4.05
CA GLN A 77 -7.48 12.43 -4.60
C GLN A 77 -6.54 11.63 -3.71
N LEU A 78 -6.63 11.81 -2.39
CA LEU A 78 -5.84 11.02 -1.45
C LEU A 78 -6.12 9.53 -1.58
N LYS A 79 -7.38 9.17 -1.69
CA LYS A 79 -7.77 7.76 -1.82
C LYS A 79 -7.25 7.14 -3.12
N VAL A 80 -7.38 7.86 -4.22
CA VAL A 80 -6.93 7.35 -5.51
C VAL A 80 -5.40 7.19 -5.53
N ILE A 81 -4.67 8.17 -4.98
CA ILE A 81 -3.21 8.07 -4.86
C ILE A 81 -2.83 6.85 -4.03
N GLN A 82 -3.50 6.64 -2.91
CA GLN A 82 -3.23 5.49 -2.05
C GLN A 82 -3.46 4.18 -2.79
N GLU A 83 -4.56 4.06 -3.53
CA GLU A 83 -4.85 2.84 -4.27
C GLU A 83 -3.80 2.54 -5.33
N CYS A 84 -3.35 3.55 -6.05
CA CYS A 84 -2.32 3.37 -7.06
C CYS A 84 -0.99 2.96 -6.45
N ILE A 85 -0.57 3.63 -5.39
CA ILE A 85 0.67 3.29 -4.69
C ILE A 85 0.56 1.89 -4.10
N SER A 86 -0.58 1.57 -3.51
CA SER A 86 -0.83 0.26 -2.91
C SER A 86 -0.63 -0.85 -3.93
N LEU A 87 -1.20 -0.71 -5.11
CA LEU A 87 -1.10 -1.74 -6.15
C LEU A 87 0.30 -1.85 -6.72
N ILE A 88 1.00 -0.74 -6.90
CA ILE A 88 2.38 -0.76 -7.38
C ILE A 88 3.28 -1.45 -6.35
N VAL A 89 3.16 -1.06 -5.09
CA VAL A 89 3.95 -1.65 -4.00
C VAL A 89 3.63 -3.14 -3.87
N PHE A 90 2.34 -3.48 -3.91
CA PHE A 90 1.92 -4.88 -3.85
C PHE A 90 2.53 -5.68 -5.00
N ALA A 91 2.48 -5.16 -6.22
CA ALA A 91 3.01 -5.87 -7.38
C ALA A 91 4.51 -6.15 -7.23
N VAL A 92 5.26 -5.14 -6.77
CA VAL A 92 6.70 -5.30 -6.56
C VAL A 92 6.99 -6.32 -5.46
N ILE A 93 6.35 -6.19 -4.32
CA ILE A 93 6.60 -7.09 -3.18
C ILE A 93 6.13 -8.51 -3.50
N ALA A 94 4.98 -8.67 -4.12
CA ALA A 94 4.47 -9.98 -4.47
C ALA A 94 5.40 -10.69 -5.46
N ASN A 95 5.93 -9.97 -6.42
CA ASN A 95 6.86 -10.53 -7.37
C ASN A 95 8.17 -10.95 -6.70
N MET A 96 8.59 -10.25 -5.65
CA MET A 96 9.79 -10.58 -4.90
C MET A 96 9.57 -11.77 -3.94
N LEU A 97 8.44 -11.79 -3.26
CA LEU A 97 8.18 -12.77 -2.20
C LEU A 97 7.49 -14.03 -2.68
N PHE A 98 6.64 -13.93 -3.69
CA PHE A 98 5.84 -15.04 -4.18
C PHE A 98 6.24 -15.35 -5.61
N GLN A 99 7.34 -16.07 -5.76
CA GLN A 99 7.81 -16.46 -7.08
C GLN A 99 6.77 -17.36 -7.75
N GLY A 100 6.57 -17.13 -9.04
CA GLY A 100 5.54 -17.85 -9.78
C GLY A 100 4.19 -17.13 -9.82
N GLN A 101 4.03 -16.07 -9.03
CA GLN A 101 2.83 -15.24 -9.03
C GLN A 101 3.05 -13.96 -9.83
N GLY A 102 3.86 -14.04 -10.88
CA GLY A 102 4.29 -12.86 -11.63
C GLY A 102 3.15 -12.12 -12.32
N LEU A 103 3.48 -10.93 -12.80
CA LEU A 103 2.52 -10.10 -13.51
C LEU A 103 2.24 -10.69 -14.90
N HIS A 104 0.98 -10.78 -15.25
CA HIS A 104 0.54 -11.15 -16.58
C HIS A 104 0.09 -9.90 -17.31
N TRP A 105 -0.10 -9.99 -18.62
CA TRP A 105 -0.47 -8.83 -19.41
C TRP A 105 -1.81 -8.22 -18.98
N ASN A 106 -2.72 -9.03 -18.46
CA ASN A 106 -4.00 -8.52 -17.94
C ASN A 106 -3.78 -7.62 -16.72
N HIS A 107 -2.75 -7.87 -15.93
CA HIS A 107 -2.38 -6.98 -14.82
C HIS A 107 -1.83 -5.67 -15.34
N ILE A 108 -1.09 -5.69 -16.45
CA ILE A 108 -0.61 -4.46 -17.09
C ILE A 108 -1.80 -3.62 -17.56
N ALA A 109 -2.82 -4.26 -18.13
CA ALA A 109 -4.04 -3.56 -18.55
C ALA A 109 -4.72 -2.91 -17.34
N ALA A 110 -4.78 -3.60 -16.20
CA ALA A 110 -5.35 -3.04 -14.97
C ALA A 110 -4.58 -1.82 -14.49
N PHE A 111 -3.25 -1.86 -14.53
CA PHE A 111 -2.43 -0.71 -14.14
C PHE A 111 -2.64 0.47 -15.08
N VAL A 112 -2.80 0.23 -16.37
CA VAL A 112 -3.12 1.29 -17.33
C VAL A 112 -4.46 1.95 -16.96
N CYS A 113 -5.45 1.15 -16.58
CA CYS A 113 -6.73 1.69 -16.13
C CYS A 113 -6.59 2.53 -14.86
N LEU A 114 -5.70 2.14 -13.94
CA LEU A 114 -5.44 2.93 -12.75
C LEU A 114 -4.78 4.26 -13.05
N ILE A 115 -3.85 4.28 -14.00
CA ILE A 115 -3.23 5.51 -14.45
C ILE A 115 -4.29 6.44 -15.03
N ALA A 116 -5.21 5.90 -15.82
CA ALA A 116 -6.32 6.67 -16.35
C ALA A 116 -7.22 7.21 -15.24
N ALA A 117 -7.47 6.39 -14.21
CA ALA A 117 -8.28 6.83 -13.06
C ALA A 117 -7.64 8.01 -12.34
N VAL A 118 -6.31 7.98 -12.14
CA VAL A 118 -5.59 9.10 -11.53
C VAL A 118 -5.74 10.35 -12.39
N TYR A 119 -5.57 10.20 -13.69
CA TYR A 119 -5.71 11.32 -14.62
C TYR A 119 -7.08 11.99 -14.48
N PHE A 120 -8.15 11.20 -14.47
CA PHE A 120 -9.49 11.74 -14.38
C PHE A 120 -9.77 12.40 -13.02
N VAL A 121 -9.21 11.85 -11.94
CA VAL A 121 -9.42 12.42 -10.61
C VAL A 121 -8.76 13.80 -10.49
N PHE A 122 -7.66 14.02 -11.20
CA PHE A 122 -6.94 15.29 -11.15
C PHE A 122 -7.34 16.27 -12.25
N LEU A 123 -8.32 15.94 -13.07
CA LEU A 123 -8.90 16.90 -13.98
C LEU A 123 -9.67 17.95 -13.20
#